data_9600904fdc35ae63b466a46a15ac7d0f
#
_entry.id   9600904fdc35ae63b466a46a15ac7d0f
#
_cell.length_a   1.000
_cell.length_b   1.000
_cell.length_c   1.000
_cell.angle_alpha   90.00
_cell.angle_beta   90.00
_cell.angle_gamma   90.00
#
_symmetry.space_group_name_H-M   'P 1'
#
loop_
_entity.id
_entity.type
_entity.pdbx_description
1 polymer ?
#
loop_
_entity_poly.entity_id
_entity_poly.type
_entity_poly.pdbx_seq_one_letter_code
_entity_poly.pdbx_strand_id
1 'polypeptide(L)'
;MTLSFGIGILKAFCTFASFVVILYNLSGSLSFTFMGKTWTINGYMLWASLLYSVIGTYITHIVGRKLVKINFIQQKYEADFRFSMIRLRESAESVAFYRGEAQEGSVFKQRFKMLLDNFWKLVNKQKQLVFLNSGYSQIAIIFPFVVAMNRYLTKEVTLGGLMQVASAN
;
A
#
# COMPACT_ATOMS: atom_id res chain seq x y z
N MET A 1 -5.02 -24.45 -3.41
CA MET A 1 -4.52 -23.07 -3.44
C MET A 1 -4.15 -22.58 -4.84
N THR A 2 -3.49 -23.35 -5.69
CA THR A 2 -3.09 -22.94 -7.05
C THR A 2 -4.26 -22.61 -7.97
N LEU A 3 -5.35 -23.36 -7.90
CA LEU A 3 -6.52 -23.16 -8.75
C LEU A 3 -7.25 -21.86 -8.45
N SER A 4 -7.40 -21.52 -7.17
CA SER A 4 -7.99 -20.22 -6.73
C SER A 4 -7.15 -19.04 -7.16
N PHE A 5 -5.83 -19.19 -7.15
CA PHE A 5 -4.89 -18.16 -7.61
C PHE A 5 -5.00 -17.95 -9.13
N GLY A 6 -5.08 -19.04 -9.93
CA GLY A 6 -5.26 -18.96 -11.37
C GLY A 6 -6.58 -18.29 -11.77
N ILE A 7 -7.68 -18.66 -11.12
CA ILE A 7 -9.00 -18.02 -11.33
C ILE A 7 -8.95 -16.54 -10.94
N GLY A 8 -8.24 -16.20 -9.85
CA GLY A 8 -8.05 -14.80 -9.41
C GLY A 8 -7.33 -13.94 -10.45
N ILE A 9 -6.27 -14.48 -11.07
CA ILE A 9 -5.54 -13.79 -12.15
C ILE A 9 -6.43 -13.58 -13.38
N LEU A 10 -7.15 -14.62 -13.81
CA LEU A 10 -8.07 -14.50 -14.95
C LEU A 10 -9.16 -13.46 -14.69
N LYS A 11 -9.76 -13.50 -13.49
CA LYS A 11 -10.77 -12.50 -13.09
C LYS A 11 -10.19 -11.08 -13.11
N ALA A 12 -9.00 -10.88 -12.55
CA ALA A 12 -8.35 -9.57 -12.54
C ALA A 12 -8.06 -9.07 -13.96
N PHE A 13 -7.61 -9.96 -14.85
CA PHE A 13 -7.35 -9.61 -16.25
C PHE A 13 -8.63 -9.24 -17.01
N CYS A 14 -9.70 -10.03 -16.87
CA CYS A 14 -10.99 -9.74 -17.49
C CYS A 14 -11.59 -8.42 -16.96
N THR A 15 -11.49 -8.19 -15.65
CA THR A 15 -11.96 -6.94 -15.02
C THR A 15 -11.18 -5.75 -15.58
N PHE A 16 -9.85 -5.85 -15.61
CA PHE A 16 -8.99 -4.81 -16.16
C PHE A 16 -9.31 -4.50 -17.63
N ALA A 17 -9.44 -5.52 -18.48
CA ALA A 17 -9.80 -5.34 -19.89
C ALA A 17 -11.17 -4.66 -20.05
N SER A 18 -12.17 -5.08 -19.28
CA SER A 18 -13.50 -4.47 -19.29
C SER A 18 -13.46 -3.00 -18.88
N PHE A 19 -12.67 -2.66 -17.86
CA PHE A 19 -12.52 -1.27 -17.42
C PHE A 19 -11.82 -0.39 -18.44
N VAL A 20 -10.79 -0.90 -19.10
CA VAL A 20 -10.11 -0.16 -20.19
C VAL A 20 -11.12 0.20 -21.30
N VAL A 21 -11.95 -0.77 -21.73
CA VAL A 21 -12.96 -0.56 -22.75
C VAL A 21 -14.02 0.46 -22.30
N ILE A 22 -14.53 0.34 -21.09
CA ILE A 22 -15.53 1.26 -20.53
C ILE A 22 -14.96 2.68 -20.43
N LEU A 23 -13.78 2.84 -19.85
CA LEU A 23 -13.13 4.15 -19.71
C LEU A 23 -12.82 4.78 -21.06
N TYR A 24 -12.40 3.99 -22.04
CA TYR A 24 -12.15 4.50 -23.40
C TYR A 24 -13.42 5.00 -24.07
N ASN A 25 -14.52 4.22 -24.00
CA ASN A 25 -15.79 4.59 -24.62
C ASN A 25 -16.47 5.79 -23.92
N LEU A 26 -16.39 5.87 -22.59
CA LEU A 26 -16.94 7.00 -21.84
C LEU A 26 -16.08 8.26 -21.87
N SER A 27 -14.79 8.12 -22.16
CA SER A 27 -13.85 9.23 -22.03
C SER A 27 -14.03 10.33 -23.07
N GLY A 28 -14.52 10.02 -24.28
CA GLY A 28 -14.60 11.00 -25.38
C GLY A 28 -13.29 11.73 -25.65
N SER A 29 -13.38 12.84 -26.37
CA SER A 29 -12.22 13.71 -26.68
C SER A 29 -12.25 14.97 -25.80
N LEU A 30 -11.14 15.24 -25.12
CA LEU A 30 -10.92 16.51 -24.44
C LEU A 30 -10.08 17.41 -25.36
N SER A 31 -10.66 18.51 -25.81
CA SER A 31 -9.94 19.54 -26.57
C SER A 31 -9.59 20.69 -25.62
N PHE A 32 -8.32 20.95 -25.43
CA PHE A 32 -7.87 22.17 -24.74
C PHE A 32 -6.90 22.93 -25.61
N THR A 33 -7.05 24.26 -25.59
CA THR A 33 -6.20 25.17 -26.34
C THR A 33 -5.10 25.68 -25.43
N PHE A 34 -3.87 25.26 -25.69
CA PHE A 34 -2.71 25.75 -24.98
C PHE A 34 -1.72 26.39 -25.98
N MET A 35 -1.36 27.64 -25.77
CA MET A 35 -0.46 28.45 -26.63
C MET A 35 -0.92 28.47 -28.11
N GLY A 36 -2.22 28.61 -28.38
CA GLY A 36 -2.74 28.71 -29.76
C GLY A 36 -2.82 27.39 -30.54
N LYS A 37 -2.49 26.26 -29.93
CA LYS A 37 -2.59 24.94 -30.52
C LYS A 37 -3.65 24.12 -29.81
N THR A 38 -4.66 23.65 -30.54
CA THR A 38 -5.69 22.76 -30.01
C THR A 38 -5.16 21.32 -29.97
N TRP A 39 -5.04 20.80 -28.74
CA TRP A 39 -4.70 19.39 -28.51
C TRP A 39 -5.98 18.64 -28.21
N THR A 40 -6.25 17.59 -28.96
CA THR A 40 -7.36 16.67 -28.70
C THR A 40 -6.81 15.37 -28.15
N ILE A 41 -7.08 15.07 -26.89
CA ILE A 41 -6.69 13.81 -26.25
C ILE A 41 -7.92 12.93 -26.20
N ASN A 42 -7.94 11.86 -26.98
CA ASN A 42 -8.97 10.84 -26.92
C ASN A 42 -8.65 9.88 -25.76
N GLY A 43 -9.66 9.52 -24.97
CA GLY A 43 -9.46 8.59 -23.86
C GLY A 43 -8.80 9.21 -22.62
N TYR A 44 -8.94 10.52 -22.38
CA TYR A 44 -8.24 11.20 -21.29
C TYR A 44 -8.54 10.62 -19.89
N MET A 45 -9.74 10.07 -19.67
CA MET A 45 -10.08 9.41 -18.40
C MET A 45 -9.25 8.16 -18.16
N LEU A 46 -8.95 7.40 -19.23
CA LEU A 46 -8.09 6.23 -19.16
C LEU A 46 -6.66 6.65 -18.79
N TRP A 47 -6.12 7.68 -19.44
CA TRP A 47 -4.79 8.18 -19.13
C TRP A 47 -4.69 8.75 -17.73
N ALA A 48 -5.71 9.46 -17.26
CA ALA A 48 -5.77 9.99 -15.91
C ALA A 48 -5.80 8.88 -14.84
N SER A 49 -6.61 7.84 -15.03
CA SER A 49 -6.68 6.69 -14.10
C SER A 49 -5.39 5.88 -14.10
N LEU A 50 -4.75 5.71 -15.25
CA LEU A 50 -3.48 5.01 -15.36
C LEU A 50 -2.36 5.78 -14.64
N LEU A 51 -2.29 7.09 -14.84
CA LEU A 51 -1.31 7.94 -14.16
C LEU A 51 -1.54 7.95 -12.65
N TYR A 52 -2.79 8.03 -12.20
CA TYR A 52 -3.16 7.92 -10.79
C TYR A 52 -2.70 6.58 -10.18
N SER A 53 -2.96 5.47 -10.86
CA SER A 53 -2.58 4.12 -10.44
C SER A 53 -1.06 3.95 -10.35
N VAL A 54 -0.31 4.47 -11.34
CA VAL A 54 1.16 4.42 -11.35
C VAL A 54 1.74 5.23 -10.19
N ILE A 55 1.22 6.44 -9.94
CA ILE A 55 1.66 7.28 -8.82
C ILE A 55 1.38 6.58 -7.49
N GLY A 56 0.17 6.04 -7.30
CA GLY A 56 -0.19 5.32 -6.07
C GLY A 56 0.70 4.10 -5.82
N THR A 57 0.95 3.30 -6.86
CA THR A 57 1.84 2.13 -6.78
C THR A 57 3.26 2.55 -6.42
N TYR A 58 3.79 3.60 -7.03
CA TYR A 58 5.13 4.10 -6.77
C TYR A 58 5.29 4.57 -5.31
N ILE A 59 4.34 5.36 -4.81
CA ILE A 59 4.36 5.85 -3.43
C ILE A 59 4.25 4.69 -2.44
N THR A 60 3.32 3.77 -2.67
CA THR A 60 3.13 2.57 -1.83
C THR A 60 4.38 1.69 -1.82
N HIS A 61 5.04 1.54 -2.97
CA HIS A 61 6.29 0.78 -3.07
C HIS A 61 7.41 1.39 -2.22
N ILE A 62 7.60 2.71 -2.27
CA ILE A 62 8.64 3.40 -1.48
C ILE A 62 8.44 3.18 0.02
N VAL A 63 7.21 3.34 0.49
CA VAL A 63 6.88 3.17 1.92
C VAL A 63 6.94 1.70 2.33
N GLY A 64 6.37 0.80 1.51
CA GLY A 64 6.33 -0.64 1.75
C GLY A 64 7.71 -1.28 1.82
N ARG A 65 8.63 -0.88 0.94
CA ARG A 65 10.02 -1.38 0.95
C ARG A 65 10.74 -1.14 2.27
N LYS A 66 10.51 0.03 2.90
CA LYS A 66 11.09 0.34 4.22
C LYS A 66 10.46 -0.53 5.31
N LEU A 67 9.17 -0.80 5.22
CA LEU A 67 8.44 -1.64 6.18
C LEU A 67 8.95 -3.08 6.17
N VAL A 68 9.19 -3.67 5.01
CA VAL A 68 9.74 -5.03 4.86
C VAL A 68 11.08 -5.16 5.58
N LYS A 69 11.98 -4.17 5.41
CA LYS A 69 13.29 -4.17 6.08
C LYS A 69 13.17 -4.11 7.61
N ILE A 70 12.30 -3.24 8.13
CA ILE A 70 12.07 -3.10 9.57
C ILE A 70 11.45 -4.38 10.14
N ASN A 71 10.51 -5.01 9.41
CA ASN A 71 9.87 -6.26 9.83
C ASN A 71 10.88 -7.42 9.89
N PHE A 72 11.79 -7.51 8.92
CA PHE A 72 12.87 -8.50 8.95
C PHE A 72 13.78 -8.33 10.19
N ILE A 73 14.14 -7.09 10.52
CA ILE A 73 14.94 -6.78 11.72
C ILE A 73 14.15 -7.14 12.99
N GLN A 74 12.83 -6.91 13.00
CA GLN A 74 11.97 -7.30 14.12
C GLN A 74 12.01 -8.79 14.37
N GLN A 75 11.86 -9.62 13.33
CA GLN A 75 11.94 -11.08 13.43
C GLN A 75 13.30 -11.54 13.96
N LYS A 76 14.39 -10.87 13.53
CA LYS A 76 15.73 -11.15 14.04
C LYS A 76 15.83 -10.88 15.55
N TYR A 77 15.40 -9.71 16.02
CA TYR A 77 15.44 -9.37 17.44
C TYR A 77 14.56 -10.28 18.29
N GLU A 78 13.41 -10.70 17.76
CA GLU A 78 12.55 -11.69 18.43
C GLU A 78 13.23 -13.05 18.55
N ALA A 79 13.90 -13.52 17.49
CA ALA A 79 14.65 -14.77 17.51
C ALA A 79 15.82 -14.71 18.50
N ASP A 80 16.60 -13.63 18.48
CA ASP A 80 17.74 -13.41 19.38
C ASP A 80 17.28 -13.34 20.85
N PHE A 81 16.11 -12.73 21.11
CA PHE A 81 15.55 -12.67 22.45
C PHE A 81 15.08 -14.05 22.92
N ARG A 82 14.35 -14.80 22.09
CA ARG A 82 13.92 -16.18 22.40
C ARG A 82 15.12 -17.10 22.66
N PHE A 83 16.12 -17.03 21.79
CA PHE A 83 17.33 -17.81 21.98
C PHE A 83 18.03 -17.50 23.31
N SER A 84 18.08 -16.23 23.71
CA SER A 84 18.63 -15.83 24.99
C SER A 84 17.88 -16.42 26.17
N MET A 85 16.55 -16.48 26.10
CA MET A 85 15.71 -17.08 27.15
C MET A 85 15.96 -18.59 27.27
N ILE A 86 16.06 -19.29 26.13
CA ILE A 86 16.36 -20.72 26.12
C ILE A 86 17.73 -20.96 26.75
N ARG A 87 18.75 -20.23 26.33
CA ARG A 87 20.10 -20.33 26.86
C ARG A 87 20.17 -20.08 28.37
N LEU A 88 19.46 -19.06 28.86
CA LEU A 88 19.39 -18.78 30.29
C LEU A 88 18.75 -19.94 31.06
N ARG A 89 17.67 -20.53 30.50
CA ARG A 89 16.99 -21.68 31.10
C ARG A 89 17.94 -22.90 31.19
N GLU A 90 18.74 -23.16 30.15
CA GLU A 90 19.70 -24.26 30.12
C GLU A 90 20.87 -24.06 31.10
N SER A 91 21.30 -22.82 31.33
CA SER A 91 22.40 -22.47 32.19
C SER A 91 21.98 -21.91 33.56
N ALA A 92 20.69 -22.07 33.94
CA ALA A 92 20.11 -21.45 35.15
C ALA A 92 20.88 -21.85 36.45
N GLU A 93 21.25 -23.12 36.60
CA GLU A 93 22.01 -23.59 37.77
C GLU A 93 23.39 -22.93 37.85
N SER A 94 24.11 -22.83 36.73
CA SER A 94 25.40 -22.17 36.67
C SER A 94 25.32 -20.67 37.00
N VAL A 95 24.30 -19.99 36.47
CA VAL A 95 24.04 -18.56 36.74
C VAL A 95 23.75 -18.33 38.22
N ALA A 96 22.92 -19.18 38.81
CA ALA A 96 22.63 -19.12 40.26
C ALA A 96 23.87 -19.40 41.09
N PHE A 97 24.66 -20.40 40.74
CA PHE A 97 25.90 -20.76 41.47
C PHE A 97 26.91 -19.60 41.51
N TYR A 98 27.10 -18.91 40.37
CA TYR A 98 28.01 -17.77 40.24
C TYR A 98 27.39 -16.43 40.63
N ARG A 99 26.13 -16.40 41.09
CA ARG A 99 25.38 -15.18 41.42
C ARG A 99 25.32 -14.18 40.25
N GLY A 100 25.18 -14.72 39.02
CA GLY A 100 25.20 -13.94 37.77
C GLY A 100 23.86 -13.33 37.35
N GLU A 101 22.82 -13.41 38.21
CA GLU A 101 21.44 -13.00 37.84
C GLU A 101 21.36 -11.52 37.45
N ALA A 102 22.09 -10.65 38.14
CA ALA A 102 22.08 -9.22 37.85
C ALA A 102 22.69 -8.93 36.47
N GLN A 103 23.76 -9.63 36.08
CA GLN A 103 24.41 -9.47 34.80
C GLN A 103 23.53 -9.99 33.67
N GLU A 104 23.02 -11.21 33.80
CA GLU A 104 22.07 -11.76 32.81
C GLU A 104 20.81 -10.91 32.68
N GLY A 105 20.25 -10.42 33.78
CA GLY A 105 19.13 -9.52 33.80
C GLY A 105 19.38 -8.22 33.02
N SER A 106 20.61 -7.68 33.10
CA SER A 106 21.00 -6.49 32.34
C SER A 106 21.06 -6.76 30.83
N VAL A 107 21.59 -7.90 30.41
CA VAL A 107 21.64 -8.35 29.02
C VAL A 107 20.22 -8.54 28.46
N PHE A 108 19.31 -9.14 29.25
CA PHE A 108 17.92 -9.29 28.86
C PHE A 108 17.23 -7.93 28.66
N LYS A 109 17.39 -7.02 29.60
CA LYS A 109 16.81 -5.68 29.49
C LYS A 109 17.31 -4.96 28.25
N GLN A 110 18.59 -5.08 27.91
CA GLN A 110 19.15 -4.46 26.71
C GLN A 110 18.57 -5.08 25.44
N ARG A 111 18.49 -6.41 25.33
CA ARG A 111 17.90 -7.10 24.16
C ARG A 111 16.42 -6.78 24.01
N PHE A 112 15.68 -6.79 25.12
CA PHE A 112 14.27 -6.42 25.13
C PHE A 112 14.07 -4.96 24.69
N LYS A 113 14.93 -4.04 25.13
CA LYS A 113 14.88 -2.65 24.69
C LYS A 113 15.09 -2.52 23.19
N MET A 114 16.09 -3.22 22.60
CA MET A 114 16.30 -3.21 21.14
C MET A 114 15.08 -3.73 20.38
N LEU A 115 14.44 -4.77 20.89
CA LEU A 115 13.20 -5.31 20.32
C LEU A 115 12.06 -4.29 20.36
N LEU A 116 11.84 -3.63 21.51
CA LEU A 116 10.82 -2.61 21.68
C LEU A 116 11.07 -1.38 20.80
N ASP A 117 12.32 -0.90 20.76
CA ASP A 117 12.69 0.26 19.94
C ASP A 117 12.43 0.01 18.45
N ASN A 118 12.71 -1.20 17.97
CA ASN A 118 12.41 -1.57 16.60
C ASN A 118 10.91 -1.79 16.38
N PHE A 119 10.20 -2.35 17.36
CA PHE A 119 8.74 -2.51 17.32
C PHE A 119 8.03 -1.16 17.15
N TRP A 120 8.44 -0.14 17.89
CA TRP A 120 7.90 1.21 17.72
C TRP A 120 8.20 1.82 16.35
N LYS A 121 9.39 1.54 15.78
CA LYS A 121 9.70 1.92 14.39
C LYS A 121 8.77 1.20 13.40
N LEU A 122 8.50 -0.08 13.63
CA LEU A 122 7.57 -0.87 12.81
C LEU A 122 6.16 -0.30 12.86
N VAL A 123 5.61 -0.05 14.06
CA VAL A 123 4.28 0.51 14.28
C VAL A 123 4.15 1.87 13.59
N ASN A 124 5.15 2.76 13.75
CA ASN A 124 5.12 4.07 13.12
C ASN A 124 5.14 4.00 11.58
N LYS A 125 5.90 3.06 11.01
CA LYS A 125 5.92 2.85 9.55
C LYS A 125 4.64 2.22 9.03
N GLN A 126 4.08 1.27 9.78
CA GLN A 126 2.80 0.67 9.45
C GLN A 126 1.65 1.69 9.50
N LYS A 127 1.64 2.56 10.53
CA LYS A 127 0.70 3.67 10.64
C LYS A 127 0.79 4.61 9.43
N GLN A 128 2.01 4.98 9.00
CA GLN A 128 2.22 5.80 7.81
C GLN A 128 1.65 5.13 6.56
N LEU A 129 1.87 3.83 6.38
CA LEU A 129 1.35 3.08 5.24
C LEU A 129 -0.18 3.02 5.25
N VAL A 130 -0.77 2.74 6.41
CA VAL A 130 -2.25 2.70 6.57
C VAL A 130 -2.85 4.06 6.27
N PHE A 131 -2.28 5.14 6.81
CA PHE A 131 -2.75 6.51 6.56
C PHE A 131 -2.67 6.87 5.07
N LEU A 132 -1.56 6.54 4.43
CA LEU A 132 -1.35 6.76 3.00
C LEU A 132 -2.36 5.98 2.16
N ASN A 133 -2.56 4.69 2.49
CA ASN A 133 -3.51 3.84 1.78
C ASN A 133 -4.96 4.33 1.94
N SER A 134 -5.34 4.72 3.16
CA SER A 134 -6.67 5.27 3.43
C SER A 134 -6.89 6.60 2.68
N GLY A 135 -5.90 7.50 2.70
CA GLY A 135 -5.96 8.74 1.96
C GLY A 135 -6.07 8.51 0.44
N TYR A 136 -5.25 7.60 -0.08
CA TYR A 136 -5.30 7.22 -1.49
C TYR A 136 -6.67 6.64 -1.88
N SER A 137 -7.23 5.75 -1.06
CA SER A 137 -8.55 5.17 -1.31
C SER A 137 -9.68 6.23 -1.28
N GLN A 138 -9.59 7.24 -0.40
CA GLN A 138 -10.58 8.33 -0.38
C GLN A 138 -10.47 9.21 -1.64
N ILE A 139 -9.25 9.50 -2.08
CA ILE A 139 -9.04 10.25 -3.33
C ILE A 139 -9.53 9.43 -4.53
N ALA A 140 -9.33 8.11 -4.54
CA ALA A 140 -9.79 7.22 -5.60
C ALA A 140 -11.30 7.29 -5.82
N ILE A 141 -12.08 7.48 -4.76
CA ILE A 141 -13.55 7.62 -4.85
C ILE A 141 -13.93 8.95 -5.52
N ILE A 142 -13.25 10.04 -5.17
CA ILE A 142 -13.58 11.41 -5.64
C ILE A 142 -13.00 11.65 -7.04
N PHE A 143 -11.87 11.06 -7.37
CA PHE A 143 -11.11 11.30 -8.58
C PHE A 143 -11.94 11.13 -9.88
N PRO A 144 -12.71 10.04 -10.08
CA PRO A 144 -13.53 9.87 -11.28
C PRO A 144 -14.59 10.97 -11.42
N PHE A 145 -15.19 11.42 -10.32
CA PHE A 145 -16.18 12.50 -10.34
C PHE A 145 -15.56 13.82 -10.79
N VAL A 146 -14.38 14.16 -10.28
CA VAL A 146 -13.66 15.38 -10.67
C VAL A 146 -13.29 15.34 -12.15
N VAL A 147 -12.78 14.21 -12.63
CA VAL A 147 -12.36 14.03 -14.03
C VAL A 147 -13.56 14.04 -15.00
N ALA A 148 -14.69 13.45 -14.60
CA ALA A 148 -15.91 13.39 -15.43
C ALA A 148 -16.81 14.61 -15.30
N MET A 149 -16.61 15.47 -14.29
CA MET A 149 -17.52 16.57 -13.95
C MET A 149 -17.73 17.55 -15.11
N ASN A 150 -16.67 17.88 -15.83
CA ASN A 150 -16.74 18.79 -16.95
C ASN A 150 -17.71 18.29 -18.03
N ARG A 151 -17.68 16.99 -18.34
CA ARG A 151 -18.59 16.38 -19.35
C ARG A 151 -20.00 16.17 -18.82
N TYR A 152 -20.17 16.00 -17.53
CA TYR A 152 -21.48 15.97 -16.91
C TYR A 152 -22.17 17.34 -17.00
N LEU A 153 -21.44 18.42 -16.78
CA LEU A 153 -21.95 19.80 -16.90
C LEU A 153 -22.30 20.16 -18.35
N THR A 154 -21.56 19.64 -19.32
CA THR A 154 -21.85 19.80 -20.77
C THR A 154 -22.98 18.87 -21.25
N LYS A 155 -23.58 18.05 -20.37
CA LYS A 155 -24.61 17.06 -20.67
C LYS A 155 -24.19 15.97 -21.67
N GLU A 156 -22.91 15.77 -21.87
CA GLU A 156 -22.35 14.72 -22.73
C GLU A 156 -22.37 13.33 -22.07
N VAL A 157 -22.39 13.29 -20.74
CA VAL A 157 -22.42 12.06 -19.97
C VAL A 157 -23.61 12.09 -19.01
N THR A 158 -24.36 10.99 -18.96
CA THR A 158 -25.48 10.84 -18.01
C THR A 158 -24.99 10.53 -16.61
N LEU A 159 -25.82 10.75 -15.59
CA LEU A 159 -25.53 10.40 -14.20
C LEU A 159 -25.15 8.90 -14.06
N GLY A 160 -25.82 8.02 -14.82
CA GLY A 160 -25.50 6.59 -14.85
C GLY A 160 -24.10 6.30 -15.39
N GLY A 161 -23.67 7.01 -16.45
CA GLY A 161 -22.30 6.92 -16.98
C GLY A 161 -21.26 7.40 -15.96
N LEU A 162 -21.55 8.47 -15.23
CA LEU A 162 -20.67 8.99 -14.18
C LEU A 162 -20.51 7.98 -13.03
N MET A 163 -21.60 7.35 -12.60
CA MET A 163 -21.58 6.27 -11.60
C MET A 163 -20.80 5.05 -12.09
N GLN A 164 -20.91 4.71 -13.38
CA GLN A 164 -20.18 3.60 -13.99
C GLN A 164 -18.66 3.87 -14.00
N VAL A 165 -18.24 5.11 -14.32
CA VAL A 165 -16.83 5.51 -14.24
C VAL A 165 -16.31 5.44 -12.79
N ALA A 166 -17.12 5.89 -11.82
CA ALA A 166 -16.76 5.85 -10.41
C ALA A 166 -16.61 4.41 -9.89
N SER A 167 -17.44 3.47 -10.35
CA SER A 167 -17.36 2.05 -9.96
C SER A 167 -16.25 1.30 -10.70
N ALA A 168 -15.73 1.86 -11.79
CA ALA A 168 -14.67 1.29 -12.61
C ALA A 168 -13.26 1.55 -12.04
N ASN A 169 -13.11 2.46 -11.09
CA ASN A 169 -11.84 2.89 -10.52
C ASN A 169 -11.65 2.33 -9.10
#